data_a3474afae02c8c9db3c4dc83c35fa396
#
_entry.id   a3474afae02c8c9db3c4dc83c35fa396
#
_cell.length_a   1.000
_cell.length_b   1.000
_cell.length_c   1.000
_cell.angle_alpha   90.00
_cell.angle_beta   90.00
_cell.angle_gamma   90.00
#
_symmetry.space_group_name_H-M   'P 1'
#
loop_
_entity.id
_entity.type
_entity.pdbx_description
1 polymer ?
#
loop_
_entity_poly.entity_id
_entity_poly.type
_entity_poly.pdbx_seq_one_letter_code
_entity_poly.pdbx_strand_id
1 'polypeptide(L)'
;MGVADDRPLGSMDGGAAFFAVMNDIGLREVRLTVIWDPAHPTTIENQARIEALVPVATLRGIRIVFSVPPARARSITGSPGAPQRYAAFLQQLARTFPTVRDFIVGNEPNQPRFWQPQFDARGHAVSPAAYEALLARSYDALKAVDPVITVLGGGLSPRGNDNPSAPGNNSVSPVRFIQGLGAAYRASGRKAPLMDELAFHPYPRKDTDGLKVGYQWPNAGVTNLGRLKQAFWDAFRGTPQKTFERGLRMRLDEIGWQVAVVPQARGSYSGAENIRPTTEAAQAAIYSGLVRYIACEPSVDSILFFGLQDEPVLERWQAGLVRADGSPRPSYRAVRATLARGGGDCRGRMRRWRHSSKVDGAGAVFPRSRRLPSRVDSWSFLASTGEDAVFEAGVYRAAGSRLGSRVLGETGRLDANLARVVRFPSRRLSPGRYVYSIRFRAATNKTRTRQLTSRPFVVFHSR
;
A
#
# COMPACT_ATOMS: atom_id res chain seq x y z
N MET A 1 -13.60 7.63 -10.24
CA MET A 1 -13.86 6.31 -9.65
C MET A 1 -14.32 5.35 -10.74
N GLY A 2 -14.06 4.07 -10.58
CA GLY A 2 -14.33 3.07 -11.61
C GLY A 2 -14.30 1.64 -11.12
N VAL A 3 -13.98 0.73 -12.03
CA VAL A 3 -13.85 -0.71 -11.75
C VAL A 3 -12.58 -1.27 -12.41
N ALA A 4 -12.01 -2.30 -11.79
CA ALA A 4 -11.03 -3.19 -12.42
C ALA A 4 -11.80 -4.45 -12.87
N ASP A 5 -12.08 -4.55 -14.16
CA ASP A 5 -12.90 -5.64 -14.70
C ASP A 5 -12.63 -5.84 -16.20
N ASP A 6 -12.26 -7.05 -16.60
CA ASP A 6 -11.92 -7.42 -17.97
C ASP A 6 -13.13 -7.93 -18.79
N ARG A 7 -14.33 -8.02 -18.19
CA ARG A 7 -15.55 -8.52 -18.89
C ARG A 7 -15.91 -7.76 -20.15
N PRO A 8 -15.76 -6.41 -20.23
CA PRO A 8 -16.12 -5.71 -21.45
C PRO A 8 -15.29 -6.15 -22.66
N LEU A 9 -14.10 -6.74 -22.47
CA LEU A 9 -13.29 -7.34 -23.53
C LEU A 9 -13.97 -8.57 -24.17
N GLY A 10 -14.83 -9.26 -23.42
CA GLY A 10 -15.58 -10.42 -23.92
C GLY A 10 -16.92 -10.10 -24.55
N SER A 11 -17.37 -8.84 -24.53
CA SER A 11 -18.68 -8.45 -25.01
C SER A 11 -18.72 -8.24 -26.51
N MET A 12 -19.86 -8.64 -27.14
CA MET A 12 -20.07 -8.50 -28.59
C MET A 12 -20.38 -7.05 -29.01
N ASP A 13 -20.79 -6.19 -28.06
CA ASP A 13 -21.20 -4.80 -28.26
C ASP A 13 -20.07 -3.79 -27.96
N GLY A 14 -18.83 -4.25 -27.90
CA GLY A 14 -17.68 -3.42 -27.54
C GLY A 14 -17.77 -2.84 -26.12
N GLY A 15 -18.50 -3.49 -25.22
CA GLY A 15 -18.67 -3.06 -23.84
C GLY A 15 -19.79 -2.03 -23.62
N ALA A 16 -20.64 -1.75 -24.61
CA ALA A 16 -21.64 -0.69 -24.50
C ALA A 16 -22.62 -0.89 -23.34
N ALA A 17 -23.13 -2.12 -23.14
CA ALA A 17 -24.00 -2.46 -22.01
C ALA A 17 -23.28 -2.34 -20.66
N PHE A 18 -22.03 -2.82 -20.59
CA PHE A 18 -21.19 -2.71 -19.39
C PHE A 18 -20.97 -1.24 -18.99
N PHE A 19 -20.59 -0.39 -19.95
CA PHE A 19 -20.37 1.03 -19.71
C PHE A 19 -21.65 1.79 -19.41
N ALA A 20 -22.81 1.34 -19.90
CA ALA A 20 -24.11 1.92 -19.52
C ALA A 20 -24.39 1.70 -18.02
N VAL A 21 -24.12 0.50 -17.50
CA VAL A 21 -24.25 0.20 -16.06
C VAL A 21 -23.27 1.04 -15.23
N MET A 22 -22.01 1.17 -15.66
CA MET A 22 -21.04 2.05 -15.00
C MET A 22 -21.52 3.49 -14.94
N ASN A 23 -22.05 4.01 -16.06
CA ASN A 23 -22.55 5.38 -16.15
C ASN A 23 -23.77 5.61 -15.27
N ASP A 24 -24.68 4.63 -15.14
CA ASP A 24 -25.82 4.73 -14.24
C ASP A 24 -25.37 4.84 -12.77
N ILE A 25 -24.34 4.11 -12.38
CA ILE A 25 -23.75 4.21 -11.03
C ILE A 25 -23.04 5.55 -10.83
N GLY A 26 -22.50 6.16 -11.88
CA GLY A 26 -21.63 7.34 -11.85
C GLY A 26 -20.15 7.00 -11.91
N LEU A 27 -19.78 5.78 -12.31
CA LEU A 27 -18.39 5.35 -12.51
C LEU A 27 -17.88 5.80 -13.89
N ARG A 28 -16.61 6.21 -13.97
CA ARG A 28 -16.04 6.83 -15.18
C ARG A 28 -14.67 6.29 -15.56
N GLU A 29 -14.25 5.18 -14.96
CA GLU A 29 -12.93 4.62 -15.20
C GLU A 29 -12.99 3.10 -15.19
N VAL A 30 -12.33 2.46 -16.17
CA VAL A 30 -12.19 1.00 -16.23
C VAL A 30 -10.72 0.64 -16.36
N ARG A 31 -10.24 -0.28 -15.51
CA ARG A 31 -8.92 -0.89 -15.63
C ARG A 31 -9.05 -2.21 -16.37
N LEU A 32 -8.33 -2.32 -17.48
CA LEU A 32 -8.26 -3.50 -18.31
C LEU A 32 -6.87 -4.14 -18.21
N THR A 33 -6.83 -5.45 -18.19
CA THR A 33 -5.58 -6.22 -18.15
C THR A 33 -5.11 -6.54 -19.57
N VAL A 34 -3.86 -6.15 -19.88
CA VAL A 34 -3.17 -6.51 -21.13
C VAL A 34 -1.91 -7.26 -20.77
N ILE A 35 -1.94 -8.60 -20.87
CA ILE A 35 -0.83 -9.44 -20.44
C ILE A 35 0.33 -9.34 -21.42
N TRP A 36 1.56 -9.17 -20.89
CA TRP A 36 2.78 -9.30 -21.68
C TRP A 36 3.36 -10.72 -21.54
N ASP A 37 3.46 -11.43 -22.66
CA ASP A 37 4.10 -12.75 -22.70
C ASP A 37 5.50 -12.68 -23.34
N PRO A 38 6.58 -13.04 -22.63
CA PRO A 38 7.92 -13.05 -23.20
C PRO A 38 8.11 -14.05 -24.35
N ALA A 39 7.22 -15.04 -24.51
CA ALA A 39 7.21 -15.95 -25.66
C ALA A 39 6.67 -15.28 -26.94
N HIS A 40 5.80 -14.30 -26.76
CA HIS A 40 5.16 -13.52 -27.82
C HIS A 40 5.28 -12.01 -27.53
N PRO A 41 6.50 -11.45 -27.46
CA PRO A 41 6.76 -10.15 -26.83
C PRO A 41 6.18 -8.95 -27.56
N THR A 42 5.70 -9.13 -28.79
CA THR A 42 5.06 -8.09 -29.63
C THR A 42 3.56 -8.33 -29.85
N THR A 43 2.99 -9.42 -29.32
CA THR A 43 1.58 -9.74 -29.50
C THR A 43 0.74 -9.03 -28.43
N ILE A 44 -0.16 -8.16 -28.86
CA ILE A 44 -1.19 -7.58 -27.98
C ILE A 44 -2.35 -8.56 -27.94
N GLU A 45 -2.48 -9.25 -26.80
CA GLU A 45 -3.57 -10.19 -26.60
C GLU A 45 -4.92 -9.45 -26.63
N ASN A 46 -5.92 -10.04 -27.31
CA ASN A 46 -7.24 -9.44 -27.51
C ASN A 46 -7.24 -8.08 -28.22
N GLN A 47 -6.23 -7.76 -29.04
CA GLN A 47 -6.10 -6.47 -29.73
C GLN A 47 -7.39 -6.03 -30.44
N ALA A 48 -7.98 -6.87 -31.27
CA ALA A 48 -9.21 -6.53 -32.02
C ALA A 48 -10.41 -6.20 -31.09
N ARG A 49 -10.47 -6.85 -29.91
CA ARG A 49 -11.50 -6.57 -28.91
C ARG A 49 -11.25 -5.23 -28.22
N ILE A 50 -10.01 -4.89 -27.93
CA ILE A 50 -9.62 -3.59 -27.38
C ILE A 50 -9.90 -2.49 -28.41
N GLU A 51 -9.59 -2.72 -29.69
CA GLU A 51 -9.88 -1.78 -30.80
C GLU A 51 -11.39 -1.49 -30.93
N ALA A 52 -12.25 -2.50 -30.75
CA ALA A 52 -13.70 -2.33 -30.73
C ALA A 52 -14.19 -1.60 -29.46
N LEU A 53 -13.55 -1.83 -28.31
CA LEU A 53 -13.97 -1.30 -27.02
C LEU A 53 -13.57 0.16 -26.81
N VAL A 54 -12.38 0.58 -27.22
CA VAL A 54 -11.83 1.93 -26.96
C VAL A 54 -12.73 3.05 -27.47
N PRO A 55 -13.25 3.02 -28.71
CA PRO A 55 -14.19 4.05 -29.20
C PRO A 55 -15.47 4.11 -28.39
N VAL A 56 -16.03 2.96 -28.00
CA VAL A 56 -17.26 2.88 -27.21
C VAL A 56 -17.06 3.47 -25.81
N ALA A 57 -15.94 3.14 -25.16
CA ALA A 57 -15.58 3.72 -23.87
C ALA A 57 -15.45 5.25 -23.97
N THR A 58 -14.77 5.75 -25.00
CA THR A 58 -14.61 7.19 -25.26
C THR A 58 -15.93 7.90 -25.44
N LEU A 59 -16.84 7.36 -26.29
CA LEU A 59 -18.18 7.91 -26.50
C LEU A 59 -19.02 7.93 -25.21
N ARG A 60 -18.79 6.98 -24.31
CA ARG A 60 -19.47 6.89 -23.00
C ARG A 60 -18.81 7.71 -21.91
N GLY A 61 -17.70 8.43 -22.20
CA GLY A 61 -16.93 9.20 -21.23
C GLY A 61 -16.25 8.32 -20.17
N ILE A 62 -15.89 7.08 -20.55
CA ILE A 62 -15.15 6.15 -19.69
C ILE A 62 -13.66 6.24 -20.03
N ARG A 63 -12.85 6.53 -19.02
CA ARG A 63 -11.39 6.51 -19.08
C ARG A 63 -10.90 5.06 -18.94
N ILE A 64 -10.04 4.65 -19.86
CA ILE A 64 -9.40 3.33 -19.80
C ILE A 64 -8.02 3.45 -19.15
N VAL A 65 -7.71 2.51 -18.27
CA VAL A 65 -6.39 2.30 -17.67
C VAL A 65 -5.90 0.93 -18.07
N PHE A 66 -4.75 0.83 -18.73
CA PHE A 66 -4.13 -0.46 -18.97
C PHE A 66 -3.28 -0.90 -17.80
N SER A 67 -3.57 -2.08 -17.23
CA SER A 67 -2.67 -2.81 -16.35
C SER A 67 -1.92 -3.84 -17.17
N VAL A 68 -0.60 -3.81 -17.13
CA VAL A 68 0.24 -4.65 -17.99
C VAL A 68 1.08 -5.61 -17.14
N PRO A 69 0.49 -6.71 -16.61
CA PRO A 69 1.25 -7.71 -15.89
C PRO A 69 2.06 -8.59 -16.84
N PRO A 70 3.24 -9.09 -16.42
CA PRO A 70 3.90 -10.19 -17.09
C PRO A 70 3.08 -11.49 -16.93
N ALA A 71 3.08 -12.34 -17.95
CA ALA A 71 2.29 -13.58 -17.99
C ALA A 71 2.62 -14.56 -16.83
N ARG A 72 3.85 -14.53 -16.34
CA ARG A 72 4.32 -15.40 -15.24
C ARG A 72 5.25 -14.63 -14.32
N ALA A 73 5.32 -15.03 -13.06
CA ALA A 73 6.12 -14.40 -12.04
C ALA A 73 7.62 -14.22 -12.38
N ARG A 74 8.17 -15.09 -13.22
CA ARG A 74 9.57 -15.04 -13.68
C ARG A 74 9.74 -14.46 -15.10
N SER A 75 8.70 -13.98 -15.74
CA SER A 75 8.78 -13.50 -17.13
C SER A 75 9.80 -12.36 -17.31
N ILE A 76 9.96 -11.51 -16.30
CA ILE A 76 10.92 -10.39 -16.34
C ILE A 76 12.31 -10.81 -15.89
N THR A 77 12.39 -11.58 -14.80
CA THR A 77 13.68 -11.89 -14.13
C THR A 77 14.36 -13.13 -14.69
N GLY A 78 13.63 -13.98 -15.39
CA GLY A 78 14.11 -15.27 -15.87
C GLY A 78 14.79 -15.23 -17.25
N SER A 79 14.80 -14.09 -17.94
CA SER A 79 15.42 -13.96 -19.28
C SER A 79 16.16 -12.63 -19.44
N PRO A 80 17.44 -12.68 -19.86
CA PRO A 80 18.16 -11.47 -20.22
C PRO A 80 17.41 -10.67 -21.29
N GLY A 81 17.38 -9.34 -21.16
CA GLY A 81 16.69 -8.47 -22.11
C GLY A 81 15.16 -8.46 -21.99
N ALA A 82 14.55 -9.22 -21.08
CA ALA A 82 13.10 -9.18 -20.85
C ALA A 82 12.59 -7.77 -20.44
N PRO A 83 13.25 -7.02 -19.55
CA PRO A 83 12.83 -5.65 -19.25
C PRO A 83 12.82 -4.72 -20.44
N GLN A 84 13.76 -4.86 -21.38
CA GLN A 84 13.83 -4.08 -22.62
C GLN A 84 12.66 -4.42 -23.56
N ARG A 85 12.39 -5.73 -23.76
CA ARG A 85 11.27 -6.20 -24.60
C ARG A 85 9.92 -5.80 -24.01
N TYR A 86 9.77 -5.85 -22.68
CA TYR A 86 8.59 -5.37 -21.99
C TYR A 86 8.37 -3.86 -22.22
N ALA A 87 9.41 -3.04 -22.09
CA ALA A 87 9.35 -1.61 -22.34
C ALA A 87 9.00 -1.30 -23.82
N ALA A 88 9.54 -2.06 -24.78
CA ALA A 88 9.17 -1.96 -26.19
C ALA A 88 7.70 -2.33 -26.45
N PHE A 89 7.19 -3.35 -25.74
CA PHE A 89 5.77 -3.71 -25.81
C PHE A 89 4.87 -2.59 -25.29
N LEU A 90 5.24 -1.92 -24.19
CA LEU A 90 4.50 -0.76 -23.69
C LEU A 90 4.47 0.39 -24.71
N GLN A 91 5.57 0.64 -25.41
CA GLN A 91 5.61 1.62 -26.51
C GLN A 91 4.67 1.24 -27.66
N GLN A 92 4.68 -0.04 -28.04
CA GLN A 92 3.78 -0.55 -29.07
C GLN A 92 2.31 -0.37 -28.63
N LEU A 93 1.97 -0.78 -27.43
CA LEU A 93 0.62 -0.66 -26.86
C LEU A 93 0.13 0.80 -26.83
N ALA A 94 0.99 1.73 -26.40
CA ALA A 94 0.68 3.15 -26.37
C ALA A 94 0.49 3.76 -27.76
N ARG A 95 1.27 3.32 -28.77
CA ARG A 95 1.10 3.75 -30.16
C ARG A 95 -0.15 3.18 -30.82
N THR A 96 -0.51 1.93 -30.49
CA THR A 96 -1.71 1.26 -31.00
C THR A 96 -2.99 1.91 -30.44
N PHE A 97 -2.96 2.34 -29.18
CA PHE A 97 -4.12 2.94 -28.49
C PHE A 97 -3.80 4.35 -27.97
N PRO A 98 -3.63 5.36 -28.85
CA PRO A 98 -3.12 6.69 -28.47
C PRO A 98 -4.09 7.49 -27.57
N THR A 99 -5.36 7.10 -27.50
CA THR A 99 -6.35 7.72 -26.60
C THR A 99 -6.27 7.19 -25.16
N VAL A 100 -5.62 6.03 -24.94
CA VAL A 100 -5.38 5.47 -23.62
C VAL A 100 -4.07 6.03 -23.09
N ARG A 101 -4.15 6.76 -21.98
CA ARG A 101 -3.01 7.50 -21.42
C ARG A 101 -2.56 7.03 -20.05
N ASP A 102 -3.17 6.01 -19.50
CA ASP A 102 -2.86 5.51 -18.16
C ASP A 102 -2.36 4.07 -18.24
N PHE A 103 -1.13 3.85 -17.76
CA PHE A 103 -0.46 2.57 -17.83
C PHE A 103 0.07 2.16 -16.46
N ILE A 104 -0.43 1.06 -15.91
CA ILE A 104 0.10 0.41 -14.70
C ILE A 104 1.15 -0.59 -15.14
N VAL A 105 2.38 -0.40 -14.65
CA VAL A 105 3.53 -1.25 -14.96
C VAL A 105 3.56 -2.45 -14.02
N GLY A 106 3.26 -3.65 -14.55
CA GLY A 106 3.20 -4.87 -13.75
C GLY A 106 1.92 -4.99 -12.91
N ASN A 107 1.93 -5.95 -11.97
CA ASN A 107 0.89 -6.18 -10.98
C ASN A 107 1.51 -6.83 -9.75
N GLU A 108 1.25 -6.30 -8.57
CA GLU A 108 1.70 -6.79 -7.26
C GLU A 108 3.14 -7.33 -7.23
N PRO A 109 4.16 -6.56 -7.63
CA PRO A 109 5.53 -7.04 -7.69
C PRO A 109 6.10 -7.42 -6.31
N ASN A 110 5.37 -7.14 -5.25
CA ASN A 110 5.68 -7.54 -3.88
C ASN A 110 5.09 -8.91 -3.49
N GLN A 111 4.44 -9.63 -4.45
CA GLN A 111 3.84 -10.95 -4.24
C GLN A 111 4.48 -12.02 -5.11
N PRO A 112 4.76 -13.23 -4.58
CA PRO A 112 5.43 -14.30 -5.33
C PRO A 112 4.58 -14.87 -6.46
N ARG A 113 3.26 -14.68 -6.43
CA ARG A 113 2.34 -15.07 -7.51
C ARG A 113 2.63 -14.28 -8.79
N PHE A 114 3.03 -13.02 -8.66
CA PHE A 114 3.19 -12.11 -9.81
C PHE A 114 4.64 -11.75 -10.10
N TRP A 115 5.54 -11.92 -9.11
CA TRP A 115 6.94 -11.58 -9.25
C TRP A 115 7.86 -12.51 -8.46
N GLN A 116 8.86 -13.08 -9.12
CA GLN A 116 9.89 -13.91 -8.49
C GLN A 116 11.26 -13.65 -9.11
N PRO A 117 12.37 -13.77 -8.31
CA PRO A 117 12.34 -14.04 -6.88
C PRO A 117 11.94 -12.82 -6.05
N GLN A 118 11.35 -13.05 -4.87
CA GLN A 118 11.11 -11.99 -3.88
C GLN A 118 12.36 -11.73 -3.04
N PHE A 119 13.08 -12.81 -2.69
CA PHE A 119 14.30 -12.77 -1.88
C PHE A 119 15.43 -13.54 -2.56
N ASP A 120 16.68 -13.16 -2.25
CA ASP A 120 17.86 -13.93 -2.61
C ASP A 120 18.12 -15.10 -1.63
N ALA A 121 19.15 -15.89 -1.89
CA ALA A 121 19.56 -17.02 -1.05
C ALA A 121 20.02 -16.60 0.37
N ARG A 122 20.33 -15.34 0.58
CA ARG A 122 20.72 -14.76 1.87
C ARG A 122 19.53 -14.15 2.61
N GLY A 123 18.34 -14.19 2.03
CA GLY A 123 17.13 -13.63 2.60
C GLY A 123 16.94 -12.13 2.40
N HIS A 124 17.72 -11.48 1.54
CA HIS A 124 17.53 -10.07 1.21
C HIS A 124 16.41 -9.93 0.16
N ALA A 125 15.52 -8.96 0.36
CA ALA A 125 14.49 -8.66 -0.63
C ALA A 125 15.12 -8.10 -1.91
N VAL A 126 14.95 -8.81 -3.04
CA VAL A 126 15.51 -8.43 -4.36
C VAL A 126 14.44 -7.95 -5.34
N SER A 127 13.17 -8.27 -5.10
CA SER A 127 12.07 -7.85 -5.98
C SER A 127 11.96 -6.33 -6.11
N PRO A 128 12.21 -5.47 -5.08
CA PRO A 128 12.12 -4.03 -5.24
C PRO A 128 13.14 -3.45 -6.23
N ALA A 129 14.39 -3.96 -6.20
CA ALA A 129 15.43 -3.48 -7.10
C ALA A 129 15.20 -3.95 -8.55
N ALA A 130 14.77 -5.20 -8.74
CA ALA A 130 14.44 -5.71 -10.06
C ALA A 130 13.23 -4.98 -10.67
N TYR A 131 12.25 -4.62 -9.83
CA TYR A 131 11.09 -3.84 -10.26
C TYR A 131 11.46 -2.38 -10.55
N GLU A 132 12.35 -1.77 -9.78
CA GLU A 132 12.88 -0.42 -10.08
C GLU A 132 13.45 -0.35 -11.50
N ALA A 133 14.29 -1.31 -11.86
CA ALA A 133 14.92 -1.37 -13.17
C ALA A 133 13.90 -1.54 -14.32
N LEU A 134 12.84 -2.31 -14.11
CA LEU A 134 11.73 -2.44 -15.06
C LEU A 134 10.96 -1.12 -15.18
N LEU A 135 10.57 -0.53 -14.04
CA LEU A 135 9.74 0.67 -13.99
C LEU A 135 10.46 1.88 -14.60
N ALA A 136 11.77 2.03 -14.34
CA ALA A 136 12.58 3.09 -14.95
C ALA A 136 12.57 3.02 -16.49
N ARG A 137 12.79 1.83 -17.06
CA ARG A 137 12.76 1.60 -18.51
C ARG A 137 11.37 1.83 -19.10
N SER A 138 10.33 1.36 -18.38
CA SER A 138 8.93 1.51 -18.79
C SER A 138 8.51 2.97 -18.80
N TYR A 139 8.93 3.74 -17.77
CA TYR A 139 8.69 5.18 -17.71
C TYR A 139 9.29 5.90 -18.91
N ASP A 140 10.57 5.68 -19.18
CA ASP A 140 11.28 6.32 -20.28
C ASP A 140 10.66 5.94 -21.65
N ALA A 141 10.30 4.66 -21.81
CA ALA A 141 9.68 4.16 -23.04
C ALA A 141 8.31 4.79 -23.30
N LEU A 142 7.44 4.85 -22.30
CA LEU A 142 6.10 5.46 -22.42
C LEU A 142 6.19 6.98 -22.62
N LYS A 143 7.05 7.67 -21.89
CA LYS A 143 7.27 9.12 -22.05
C LYS A 143 7.88 9.51 -23.40
N ALA A 144 8.61 8.61 -24.04
CA ALA A 144 9.12 8.79 -25.38
C ALA A 144 8.03 8.65 -26.47
N VAL A 145 6.90 8.00 -26.17
CA VAL A 145 5.73 7.96 -27.06
C VAL A 145 4.92 9.25 -26.93
N ASP A 146 4.52 9.58 -25.71
CA ASP A 146 3.78 10.82 -25.40
C ASP A 146 4.10 11.25 -23.95
N PRO A 147 4.66 12.45 -23.74
CA PRO A 147 4.97 12.96 -22.40
C PRO A 147 3.77 13.08 -21.46
N VAL A 148 2.54 13.16 -21.99
CA VAL A 148 1.31 13.25 -21.17
C VAL A 148 0.80 11.90 -20.67
N ILE A 149 1.38 10.78 -21.11
CA ILE A 149 1.05 9.46 -20.58
C ILE A 149 1.34 9.44 -19.07
N THR A 150 0.38 8.98 -18.30
CA THR A 150 0.52 8.74 -16.86
C THR A 150 1.08 7.33 -16.63
N VAL A 151 2.26 7.26 -16.08
CA VAL A 151 2.90 5.99 -15.70
C VAL A 151 2.61 5.71 -14.22
N LEU A 152 1.89 4.63 -13.96
CA LEU A 152 1.57 4.19 -12.62
C LEU A 152 2.52 3.07 -12.21
N GLY A 153 3.22 3.29 -11.11
CA GLY A 153 4.13 2.29 -10.53
C GLY A 153 3.50 1.58 -9.35
N GLY A 154 3.87 0.32 -9.14
CA GLY A 154 3.47 -0.46 -7.99
C GLY A 154 2.34 -1.45 -8.26
N GLY A 155 1.07 -1.02 -8.17
CA GLY A 155 -0.04 -1.96 -8.04
C GLY A 155 0.20 -2.88 -6.84
N LEU A 156 0.69 -2.29 -5.71
CA LEU A 156 1.20 -3.08 -4.60
C LEU A 156 0.08 -3.76 -3.81
N SER A 157 0.27 -5.03 -3.49
CA SER A 157 -0.55 -5.75 -2.50
C SER A 157 -0.43 -5.10 -1.12
N PRO A 158 -1.52 -5.08 -0.32
CA PRO A 158 -1.54 -4.44 1.00
C PRO A 158 -0.68 -5.17 2.04
N ARG A 159 -0.26 -6.39 1.75
CA ARG A 159 0.40 -7.29 2.71
C ARG A 159 1.59 -8.02 2.10
N GLY A 160 2.53 -8.33 2.98
CA GLY A 160 3.62 -9.25 2.80
C GLY A 160 4.02 -9.79 4.17
N ASN A 161 4.64 -10.95 4.21
CA ASN A 161 5.10 -11.54 5.48
C ASN A 161 6.57 -11.27 5.78
N ASP A 162 7.32 -10.74 4.79
CA ASP A 162 8.75 -10.43 4.90
C ASP A 162 9.61 -11.63 5.37
N ASN A 163 9.14 -12.83 5.09
CA ASN A 163 9.80 -14.07 5.47
C ASN A 163 10.32 -14.81 4.22
N PRO A 164 11.63 -14.81 3.97
CA PRO A 164 12.23 -15.48 2.81
C PRO A 164 12.02 -17.00 2.82
N SER A 165 11.79 -17.60 3.99
CA SER A 165 11.62 -19.04 4.18
C SER A 165 10.15 -19.49 4.21
N ALA A 166 9.19 -18.56 4.01
CA ALA A 166 7.77 -18.94 4.04
C ALA A 166 7.39 -19.82 2.85
N PRO A 167 6.86 -21.03 3.06
CA PRO A 167 6.44 -21.91 1.97
C PRO A 167 5.33 -21.24 1.15
N GLY A 168 5.55 -21.10 -0.17
CA GLY A 168 4.54 -20.61 -1.12
C GLY A 168 4.09 -19.15 -0.96
N ASN A 169 4.57 -18.42 0.05
CA ASN A 169 4.17 -17.04 0.34
C ASN A 169 5.31 -16.20 0.89
N ASN A 170 6.48 -16.25 0.27
CA ASN A 170 7.63 -15.42 0.60
C ASN A 170 7.50 -14.01 0.01
N SER A 171 6.58 -13.22 0.50
CA SER A 171 6.17 -11.90 -0.01
C SER A 171 6.81 -10.73 0.76
N VAL A 172 7.04 -9.62 0.07
CA VAL A 172 7.55 -8.38 0.69
C VAL A 172 6.37 -7.46 1.04
N SER A 173 6.36 -6.93 2.27
CA SER A 173 5.35 -5.96 2.69
C SER A 173 5.46 -4.64 1.91
N PRO A 174 4.34 -3.91 1.69
CA PRO A 174 4.35 -2.71 0.85
C PRO A 174 5.28 -1.61 1.38
N VAL A 175 5.39 -1.43 2.70
CA VAL A 175 6.31 -0.44 3.28
C VAL A 175 7.77 -0.81 2.97
N ARG A 176 8.17 -2.06 3.19
CA ARG A 176 9.53 -2.53 2.92
C ARG A 176 9.84 -2.56 1.42
N PHE A 177 8.84 -2.88 0.60
CA PHE A 177 8.98 -2.81 -0.85
C PHE A 177 9.28 -1.37 -1.32
N ILE A 178 8.52 -0.37 -0.84
CA ILE A 178 8.76 1.06 -1.15
C ILE A 178 10.14 1.50 -0.68
N GLN A 179 10.60 1.06 0.49
CA GLN A 179 11.95 1.35 1.00
C GLN A 179 13.03 0.76 0.09
N GLY A 180 12.90 -0.50 -0.29
CA GLY A 180 13.81 -1.17 -1.22
C GLY A 180 13.82 -0.52 -2.62
N LEU A 181 12.64 -0.13 -3.12
CA LEU A 181 12.49 0.62 -4.37
C LEU A 181 13.25 1.95 -4.33
N GLY A 182 13.11 2.72 -3.26
CA GLY A 182 13.82 3.99 -3.09
C GLY A 182 15.33 3.80 -2.91
N ALA A 183 15.77 2.73 -2.24
CA ALA A 183 17.19 2.39 -2.11
C ALA A 183 17.80 2.05 -3.49
N ALA A 184 17.12 1.24 -4.30
CA ALA A 184 17.53 0.90 -5.66
C ALA A 184 17.58 2.15 -6.56
N TYR A 185 16.57 3.00 -6.50
CA TYR A 185 16.54 4.26 -7.24
C TYR A 185 17.71 5.18 -6.91
N ARG A 186 18.08 5.29 -5.64
CA ARG A 186 19.27 6.08 -5.24
C ARG A 186 20.56 5.46 -5.72
N ALA A 187 20.66 4.13 -5.67
CA ALA A 187 21.83 3.38 -6.13
C ALA A 187 22.01 3.45 -7.64
N SER A 188 20.90 3.49 -8.42
CA SER A 188 20.96 3.61 -9.89
C SER A 188 21.47 4.97 -10.37
N GLY A 189 21.48 5.99 -9.51
CA GLY A 189 21.89 7.36 -9.86
C GLY A 189 20.94 8.07 -10.84
N ARG A 190 19.75 7.50 -11.08
CA ARG A 190 18.73 8.02 -12.00
C ARG A 190 18.35 9.47 -11.70
N LYS A 191 18.23 10.29 -12.76
CA LYS A 191 17.85 11.71 -12.68
C LYS A 191 16.42 12.02 -13.18
N ALA A 192 15.70 11.00 -13.68
CA ALA A 192 14.31 11.10 -14.11
C ALA A 192 13.38 10.40 -13.09
N PRO A 193 12.10 10.73 -13.02
CA PRO A 193 11.12 10.02 -12.18
C PRO A 193 10.99 8.54 -12.56
N LEU A 194 10.44 7.72 -11.66
CA LEU A 194 10.03 6.34 -11.92
C LEU A 194 8.55 6.25 -12.31
N MET A 195 7.73 7.14 -11.75
CA MET A 195 6.27 7.10 -11.89
C MET A 195 5.68 8.50 -11.72
N ASP A 196 4.48 8.67 -12.29
CA ASP A 196 3.64 9.86 -12.10
C ASP A 196 2.62 9.63 -10.96
N GLU A 197 2.16 8.38 -10.78
CA GLU A 197 1.25 7.96 -9.71
C GLU A 197 1.70 6.63 -9.09
N LEU A 198 1.34 6.41 -7.82
CA LEU A 198 1.51 5.13 -7.15
C LEU A 198 0.20 4.33 -7.24
N ALA A 199 0.22 3.17 -7.88
CA ALA A 199 -0.88 2.21 -7.87
C ALA A 199 -0.81 1.33 -6.61
N PHE A 200 -1.97 1.06 -6.00
CA PHE A 200 -2.05 0.31 -4.75
C PHE A 200 -3.38 -0.42 -4.60
N HIS A 201 -3.34 -1.67 -4.12
CA HIS A 201 -4.50 -2.54 -3.90
C HIS A 201 -4.83 -2.63 -2.40
N PRO A 202 -5.63 -1.71 -1.82
CA PRO A 202 -5.88 -1.67 -0.38
C PRO A 202 -6.97 -2.65 0.08
N TYR A 203 -6.94 -3.90 -0.36
CA TYR A 203 -7.87 -4.92 0.11
C TYR A 203 -7.91 -5.01 1.64
N PRO A 204 -9.04 -5.43 2.23
CA PRO A 204 -9.13 -5.64 3.67
C PRO A 204 -8.23 -6.80 4.11
N ARG A 205 -7.95 -6.88 5.40
CA ARG A 205 -7.25 -8.01 6.00
C ARG A 205 -8.07 -9.30 5.92
N LYS A 206 -9.38 -9.15 6.15
CA LYS A 206 -10.44 -10.18 6.02
C LYS A 206 -11.68 -9.51 5.46
N ASP A 207 -12.48 -10.23 4.68
CA ASP A 207 -13.72 -9.68 4.11
C ASP A 207 -14.78 -9.34 5.19
N THR A 208 -14.64 -9.89 6.40
CA THR A 208 -15.48 -9.52 7.55
C THR A 208 -15.01 -8.26 8.28
N ASP A 209 -13.84 -7.70 7.93
CA ASP A 209 -13.34 -6.47 8.55
C ASP A 209 -14.07 -5.25 7.98
N GLY A 210 -14.54 -4.37 8.86
CA GLY A 210 -15.12 -3.09 8.43
C GLY A 210 -14.05 -2.10 7.94
N LEU A 211 -14.49 -1.03 7.28
CA LEU A 211 -13.62 -0.02 6.66
C LEU A 211 -12.58 0.59 7.61
N LYS A 212 -12.87 0.64 8.92
CA LYS A 212 -11.95 1.23 9.93
C LYS A 212 -10.84 0.29 10.40
N VAL A 213 -10.88 -0.98 10.02
CA VAL A 213 -9.87 -1.97 10.42
C VAL A 213 -8.67 -1.85 9.50
N GLY A 214 -7.52 -1.48 10.07
CA GLY A 214 -6.27 -1.35 9.35
C GLY A 214 -5.34 -2.55 9.54
N TYR A 215 -4.21 -2.48 8.87
CA TYR A 215 -3.12 -3.44 9.02
C TYR A 215 -2.12 -3.00 10.08
N GLN A 216 -1.45 -3.97 10.69
CA GLN A 216 -0.23 -3.71 11.46
C GLN A 216 0.93 -3.36 10.50
N TRP A 217 1.87 -2.55 11.00
CA TRP A 217 3.11 -2.27 10.29
C TRP A 217 3.90 -3.59 10.05
N PRO A 218 4.54 -3.82 8.90
CA PRO A 218 4.76 -2.92 7.76
C PRO A 218 3.72 -3.05 6.63
N ASN A 219 2.59 -3.69 6.89
CA ASN A 219 1.48 -3.80 5.96
C ASN A 219 0.59 -2.55 5.97
N ALA A 220 -0.22 -2.35 4.94
CA ALA A 220 -1.09 -1.18 4.84
C ALA A 220 -2.37 -1.51 4.07
N GLY A 221 -3.49 -0.99 4.54
CA GLY A 221 -4.77 -1.00 3.83
C GLY A 221 -5.29 0.43 3.64
N VAL A 222 -6.56 0.57 3.33
CA VAL A 222 -7.17 1.88 3.04
C VAL A 222 -7.04 2.87 4.21
N THR A 223 -7.10 2.41 5.45
CA THR A 223 -6.94 3.27 6.63
C THR A 223 -5.49 3.62 6.98
N ASN A 224 -4.54 2.97 6.29
CA ASN A 224 -3.11 3.15 6.53
C ASN A 224 -2.40 3.91 5.40
N LEU A 225 -3.13 4.62 4.52
CA LEU A 225 -2.52 5.36 3.40
C LEU A 225 -1.45 6.36 3.86
N GLY A 226 -1.62 6.95 5.05
CA GLY A 226 -0.61 7.81 5.67
C GLY A 226 0.74 7.12 5.89
N ARG A 227 0.73 5.81 6.19
CA ARG A 227 1.93 4.97 6.35
C ARG A 227 2.67 4.80 5.03
N LEU A 228 1.95 4.51 3.94
CA LEU A 228 2.55 4.41 2.60
C LEU A 228 3.14 5.73 2.14
N LYS A 229 2.41 6.84 2.36
CA LYS A 229 2.89 8.19 2.04
C LYS A 229 4.18 8.51 2.79
N GLN A 230 4.26 8.13 4.08
CA GLN A 230 5.46 8.31 4.88
C GLN A 230 6.62 7.44 4.38
N ALA A 231 6.37 6.16 4.08
CA ALA A 231 7.38 5.28 3.52
C ALA A 231 7.93 5.81 2.18
N PHE A 232 7.03 6.31 1.34
CA PHE A 232 7.40 6.91 0.05
C PHE A 232 8.22 8.19 0.22
N TRP A 233 7.83 9.05 1.16
CA TRP A 233 8.59 10.26 1.48
C TRP A 233 9.99 9.91 2.02
N ASP A 234 10.09 8.96 2.95
CA ASP A 234 11.37 8.51 3.51
C ASP A 234 12.29 7.95 2.40
N ALA A 235 11.73 7.21 1.44
CA ALA A 235 12.45 6.59 0.34
C ALA A 235 12.93 7.60 -0.73
N PHE A 236 12.10 8.58 -1.10
CA PHE A 236 12.32 9.42 -2.28
C PHE A 236 12.56 10.91 -1.99
N ARG A 237 12.51 11.37 -0.74
CA ARG A 237 12.84 12.78 -0.39
C ARG A 237 14.21 13.18 -0.93
N GLY A 238 14.30 14.39 -1.48
CA GLY A 238 15.55 14.91 -2.05
C GLY A 238 16.00 14.23 -3.36
N THR A 239 15.10 13.51 -4.03
CA THR A 239 15.33 12.93 -5.35
C THR A 239 14.43 13.57 -6.42
N PRO A 240 14.67 13.34 -7.72
CA PRO A 240 13.77 13.78 -8.79
C PRO A 240 12.37 13.16 -8.73
N GLN A 241 12.19 11.96 -8.15
CA GLN A 241 10.87 11.36 -7.97
C GLN A 241 10.01 12.22 -7.04
N LYS A 242 8.85 12.67 -7.51
CA LYS A 242 7.89 13.41 -6.69
C LYS A 242 7.42 12.57 -5.51
N THR A 243 7.23 13.21 -4.36
CA THR A 243 6.57 12.63 -3.19
C THR A 243 5.14 13.17 -3.06
N PHE A 244 4.34 12.63 -2.15
CA PHE A 244 2.96 13.09 -1.92
C PHE A 244 2.88 14.57 -1.49
N GLU A 245 3.89 15.10 -0.82
CA GLU A 245 3.99 16.54 -0.53
C GLU A 245 4.29 17.38 -1.77
N ARG A 246 4.90 16.78 -2.77
CA ARG A 246 5.29 17.42 -4.03
C ARG A 246 4.36 17.07 -5.19
N GLY A 247 3.13 16.59 -4.89
CA GLY A 247 2.08 16.36 -5.87
C GLY A 247 2.04 14.97 -6.48
N LEU A 248 2.78 13.97 -5.96
CA LEU A 248 2.51 12.57 -6.31
C LEU A 248 1.08 12.23 -5.87
N ARG A 249 0.37 11.49 -6.70
CA ARG A 249 -0.95 10.96 -6.36
C ARG A 249 -0.93 9.44 -6.28
N MET A 250 -1.99 8.87 -5.74
CA MET A 250 -2.18 7.43 -5.59
C MET A 250 -3.45 7.02 -6.32
N ARG A 251 -3.39 5.94 -7.06
CA ARG A 251 -4.57 5.27 -7.61
C ARG A 251 -4.79 3.98 -6.83
N LEU A 252 -5.98 3.82 -6.26
CA LEU A 252 -6.38 2.59 -5.57
C LEU A 252 -7.05 1.71 -6.63
N ASP A 253 -6.24 1.02 -7.41
CA ASP A 253 -6.64 0.41 -8.68
C ASP A 253 -7.24 -0.99 -8.55
N GLU A 254 -7.30 -1.54 -7.34
CA GLU A 254 -8.12 -2.69 -6.97
C GLU A 254 -8.55 -2.61 -5.51
N ILE A 255 -9.85 -2.73 -5.25
CA ILE A 255 -10.39 -2.88 -3.89
C ILE A 255 -11.71 -3.64 -3.91
N GLY A 256 -11.91 -4.56 -2.96
CA GLY A 256 -13.14 -5.33 -2.86
C GLY A 256 -13.31 -6.00 -1.51
N TRP A 257 -14.56 -6.28 -1.17
CA TRP A 257 -14.99 -7.13 -0.05
C TRP A 257 -15.87 -8.23 -0.60
N GLN A 258 -15.47 -9.48 -0.46
CA GLN A 258 -16.27 -10.62 -0.92
C GLN A 258 -17.51 -10.81 -0.06
N VAL A 259 -18.62 -11.10 -0.72
CA VAL A 259 -19.97 -11.12 -0.15
C VAL A 259 -20.58 -12.50 -0.28
N ALA A 260 -21.18 -12.98 0.79
CA ALA A 260 -21.98 -14.20 0.75
C ALA A 260 -23.13 -14.07 -0.25
N VAL A 261 -23.30 -15.10 -1.07
CA VAL A 261 -24.40 -15.15 -2.05
C VAL A 261 -25.71 -15.40 -1.31
N VAL A 262 -26.69 -14.52 -1.53
CA VAL A 262 -28.03 -14.66 -0.95
C VAL A 262 -28.78 -15.85 -1.58
N PRO A 263 -29.66 -16.55 -0.83
CA PRO A 263 -30.33 -17.76 -1.33
C PRO A 263 -31.06 -17.55 -2.65
N GLN A 264 -31.68 -16.39 -2.87
CA GLN A 264 -32.45 -16.05 -4.09
C GLN A 264 -31.57 -16.00 -5.35
N ALA A 265 -30.29 -15.66 -5.21
CA ALA A 265 -29.33 -15.56 -6.31
C ALA A 265 -28.46 -16.84 -6.48
N ARG A 266 -28.59 -17.80 -5.57
CA ARG A 266 -27.69 -18.99 -5.51
C ARG A 266 -27.64 -19.80 -6.82
N GLY A 267 -28.76 -19.85 -7.56
CA GLY A 267 -28.82 -20.58 -8.83
C GLY A 267 -27.91 -20.06 -9.93
N SER A 268 -27.39 -18.82 -9.81
CA SER A 268 -26.46 -18.19 -10.76
C SER A 268 -24.98 -18.41 -10.40
N TYR A 269 -24.71 -19.20 -9.36
CA TYR A 269 -23.36 -19.49 -8.90
C TYR A 269 -23.13 -21.00 -8.81
N SER A 270 -21.86 -21.39 -9.03
CA SER A 270 -21.36 -22.76 -8.91
C SER A 270 -20.20 -22.83 -7.92
N GLY A 271 -19.81 -24.05 -7.54
CA GLY A 271 -18.68 -24.28 -6.63
C GLY A 271 -19.02 -24.02 -5.16
N ALA A 272 -17.99 -23.87 -4.33
CA ALA A 272 -18.10 -23.71 -2.89
C ALA A 272 -17.33 -22.48 -2.40
N GLU A 273 -17.85 -21.82 -1.37
CA GLU A 273 -17.14 -20.72 -0.68
C GLU A 273 -15.84 -21.24 -0.06
N ASN A 274 -14.74 -20.60 -0.39
CA ASN A 274 -13.41 -20.94 0.15
C ASN A 274 -12.87 -19.89 1.14
N ILE A 275 -13.64 -18.84 1.43
CA ILE A 275 -13.33 -17.80 2.40
C ILE A 275 -14.55 -17.55 3.31
N ARG A 276 -14.36 -16.69 4.32
CA ARG A 276 -15.46 -16.16 5.13
C ARG A 276 -15.88 -14.79 4.59
N PRO A 277 -16.94 -14.72 3.76
CA PRO A 277 -17.39 -13.48 3.14
C PRO A 277 -18.13 -12.58 4.15
N THR A 278 -18.32 -11.32 3.78
CA THR A 278 -19.21 -10.40 4.50
C THR A 278 -20.64 -10.49 3.98
N THR A 279 -21.56 -9.65 4.50
CA THR A 279 -22.94 -9.56 4.00
C THR A 279 -23.09 -8.44 2.96
N GLU A 280 -24.09 -8.53 2.08
CA GLU A 280 -24.41 -7.47 1.11
C GLU A 280 -24.68 -6.12 1.78
N ALA A 281 -25.36 -6.12 2.94
CA ALA A 281 -25.61 -4.90 3.71
C ALA A 281 -24.32 -4.28 4.26
N ALA A 282 -23.40 -5.11 4.77
CA ALA A 282 -22.10 -4.65 5.24
C ALA A 282 -21.26 -4.10 4.08
N GLN A 283 -21.21 -4.79 2.93
CA GLN A 283 -20.52 -4.29 1.73
C GLN A 283 -21.07 -2.92 1.29
N ALA A 284 -22.39 -2.76 1.26
CA ALA A 284 -23.04 -1.49 0.88
C ALA A 284 -22.62 -0.33 1.80
N ALA A 285 -22.57 -0.59 3.11
CA ALA A 285 -22.10 0.40 4.09
C ALA A 285 -20.61 0.71 3.92
N ILE A 286 -19.77 -0.32 3.69
CA ILE A 286 -18.35 -0.18 3.45
C ILE A 286 -18.08 0.62 2.17
N TYR A 287 -18.69 0.25 1.04
CA TYR A 287 -18.44 0.89 -0.25
C TYR A 287 -18.90 2.35 -0.27
N SER A 288 -20.08 2.66 0.30
CA SER A 288 -20.51 4.05 0.44
C SER A 288 -19.60 4.86 1.39
N GLY A 289 -19.12 4.23 2.47
CA GLY A 289 -18.14 4.81 3.38
C GLY A 289 -16.79 5.07 2.72
N LEU A 290 -16.34 4.15 1.86
CA LEU A 290 -15.12 4.24 1.10
C LEU A 290 -15.18 5.39 0.08
N VAL A 291 -16.28 5.53 -0.67
CA VAL A 291 -16.49 6.66 -1.58
C VAL A 291 -16.38 7.99 -0.84
N ARG A 292 -17.03 8.11 0.33
CA ARG A 292 -16.94 9.33 1.16
C ARG A 292 -15.54 9.59 1.71
N TYR A 293 -14.82 8.54 2.10
CA TYR A 293 -13.46 8.66 2.61
C TYR A 293 -12.50 9.17 1.52
N ILE A 294 -12.55 8.54 0.33
CA ILE A 294 -11.68 8.88 -0.79
C ILE A 294 -12.00 10.26 -1.38
N ALA A 295 -13.27 10.66 -1.44
CA ALA A 295 -13.64 12.00 -1.89
C ALA A 295 -12.96 13.11 -1.06
N CYS A 296 -12.60 12.82 0.19
CA CYS A 296 -11.94 13.76 1.10
C CYS A 296 -10.41 13.54 1.22
N GLU A 297 -9.82 12.64 0.42
CA GLU A 297 -8.38 12.35 0.45
C GLU A 297 -7.68 12.91 -0.81
N PRO A 298 -7.12 14.12 -0.73
CA PRO A 298 -6.62 14.83 -1.92
C PRO A 298 -5.39 14.17 -2.57
N SER A 299 -4.75 13.21 -1.91
CA SER A 299 -3.63 12.46 -2.48
C SER A 299 -4.06 11.22 -3.26
N VAL A 300 -5.35 10.87 -3.27
CA VAL A 300 -5.90 9.78 -4.08
C VAL A 300 -6.57 10.35 -5.31
N ASP A 301 -6.17 9.85 -6.49
CA ASP A 301 -6.75 10.25 -7.78
C ASP A 301 -8.06 9.50 -8.03
N SER A 302 -8.02 8.20 -7.92
CA SER A 302 -9.15 7.34 -8.22
C SER A 302 -9.16 6.09 -7.34
N ILE A 303 -10.34 5.46 -7.29
CA ILE A 303 -10.56 4.14 -6.70
C ILE A 303 -11.32 3.28 -7.69
N LEU A 304 -10.85 2.03 -7.86
CA LEU A 304 -11.46 1.05 -8.74
C LEU A 304 -11.93 -0.16 -7.91
N PHE A 305 -13.23 -0.41 -7.93
CA PHE A 305 -13.80 -1.63 -7.34
C PHE A 305 -13.38 -2.84 -8.16
N PHE A 306 -13.00 -3.92 -7.49
CA PHE A 306 -12.59 -5.14 -8.17
C PHE A 306 -13.82 -5.95 -8.61
N GLY A 307 -14.12 -5.87 -9.93
CA GLY A 307 -15.31 -6.36 -10.59
C GLY A 307 -16.51 -5.41 -10.47
N LEU A 308 -17.16 -5.13 -11.61
CA LEU A 308 -18.51 -4.54 -11.64
C LEU A 308 -19.55 -5.60 -11.29
N GLN A 309 -19.37 -6.78 -11.85
CA GLN A 309 -20.23 -7.95 -11.67
C GLN A 309 -19.44 -9.10 -11.06
N ASP A 310 -20.08 -9.93 -10.27
CA ASP A 310 -19.49 -11.10 -9.65
C ASP A 310 -19.00 -12.13 -10.68
N GLU A 311 -17.97 -12.85 -10.31
CA GLU A 311 -17.66 -14.12 -10.96
C GLU A 311 -18.66 -15.20 -10.50
N PRO A 312 -19.17 -16.04 -11.43
CA PRO A 312 -20.19 -17.03 -11.07
C PRO A 312 -19.63 -18.25 -10.33
N VAL A 313 -18.31 -18.37 -10.20
CA VAL A 313 -17.64 -19.46 -9.49
C VAL A 313 -17.25 -18.98 -8.11
N LEU A 314 -17.77 -19.61 -7.04
CA LEU A 314 -17.63 -19.15 -5.65
C LEU A 314 -16.20 -19.22 -5.11
N GLU A 315 -15.33 -20.02 -5.70
CA GLU A 315 -13.90 -20.04 -5.39
C GLU A 315 -13.15 -18.80 -5.91
N ARG A 316 -13.83 -17.95 -6.69
CA ARG A 316 -13.30 -16.70 -7.24
C ARG A 316 -13.86 -15.49 -6.50
N TRP A 317 -14.11 -14.38 -7.21
CA TRP A 317 -14.44 -13.11 -6.59
C TRP A 317 -15.92 -12.73 -6.70
N GLN A 318 -16.61 -12.59 -5.55
CA GLN A 318 -17.98 -12.09 -5.42
C GLN A 318 -17.97 -10.74 -4.71
N ALA A 319 -17.21 -9.77 -5.23
CA ALA A 319 -17.08 -8.42 -4.66
C ALA A 319 -17.78 -7.34 -5.51
N GLY A 320 -18.48 -7.72 -6.58
CA GLY A 320 -19.11 -6.83 -7.55
C GLY A 320 -20.26 -5.99 -6.96
N LEU A 321 -20.60 -4.91 -7.67
CA LEU A 321 -21.79 -4.10 -7.42
C LEU A 321 -23.05 -4.76 -8.00
N VAL A 322 -22.85 -5.69 -8.92
CA VAL A 322 -23.87 -6.48 -9.62
C VAL A 322 -23.60 -7.96 -9.38
N ARG A 323 -24.65 -8.75 -9.14
CA ARG A 323 -24.54 -10.20 -8.97
C ARG A 323 -24.28 -10.91 -10.30
N ALA A 324 -23.95 -12.19 -10.27
CA ALA A 324 -23.69 -12.99 -11.47
C ALA A 324 -24.89 -13.04 -12.44
N ASP A 325 -26.11 -12.96 -11.93
CA ASP A 325 -27.36 -12.91 -12.71
C ASP A 325 -27.70 -11.53 -13.32
N GLY A 326 -26.82 -10.53 -13.12
CA GLY A 326 -27.04 -9.17 -13.59
C GLY A 326 -27.90 -8.31 -12.64
N SER A 327 -28.41 -8.84 -11.55
CA SER A 327 -29.22 -8.06 -10.60
C SER A 327 -28.34 -7.15 -9.72
N PRO A 328 -28.77 -5.88 -9.46
CA PRO A 328 -27.99 -4.96 -8.65
C PRO A 328 -28.00 -5.35 -7.17
N ARG A 329 -26.82 -5.24 -6.53
CA ARG A 329 -26.67 -5.38 -5.07
C ARG A 329 -27.10 -4.11 -4.33
N PRO A 330 -27.35 -4.19 -3.02
CA PRO A 330 -27.49 -2.99 -2.18
C PRO A 330 -26.33 -2.00 -2.33
N SER A 331 -25.10 -2.48 -2.53
CA SER A 331 -23.91 -1.65 -2.77
C SER A 331 -23.99 -0.82 -4.05
N TYR A 332 -24.61 -1.32 -5.11
CA TYR A 332 -24.90 -0.56 -6.33
C TYR A 332 -25.65 0.75 -6.01
N ARG A 333 -26.78 0.62 -5.33
CA ARG A 333 -27.63 1.77 -4.95
C ARG A 333 -26.90 2.71 -3.98
N ALA A 334 -26.16 2.15 -3.03
CA ALA A 334 -25.42 2.91 -2.02
C ALA A 334 -24.28 3.75 -2.63
N VAL A 335 -23.50 3.17 -3.55
CA VAL A 335 -22.43 3.86 -4.28
C VAL A 335 -23.01 4.94 -5.18
N ARG A 336 -24.02 4.59 -6.02
CA ARG A 336 -24.72 5.54 -6.89
C ARG A 336 -25.24 6.76 -6.12
N ALA A 337 -25.98 6.53 -5.04
CA ALA A 337 -26.53 7.60 -4.20
C ALA A 337 -25.44 8.45 -3.53
N THR A 338 -24.28 7.86 -3.20
CA THR A 338 -23.16 8.59 -2.60
C THR A 338 -22.44 9.45 -3.63
N LEU A 339 -22.20 8.93 -4.84
CA LEU A 339 -21.59 9.67 -5.94
C LEU A 339 -22.48 10.83 -6.41
N ALA A 340 -23.80 10.60 -6.54
CA ALA A 340 -24.77 11.66 -6.92
C ALA A 340 -24.76 12.84 -5.94
N ARG A 341 -24.37 12.62 -4.67
CA ARG A 341 -24.20 13.68 -3.65
C ARG A 341 -22.78 14.24 -3.56
N GLY A 342 -21.95 14.03 -4.58
CA GLY A 342 -20.57 14.53 -4.62
C GLY A 342 -19.62 13.87 -3.62
N GLY A 343 -19.90 12.64 -3.17
CA GLY A 343 -19.06 11.90 -2.23
C GLY A 343 -19.17 12.34 -0.77
N GLY A 344 -19.86 13.44 -0.46
CA GLY A 344 -20.09 13.93 0.90
C GLY A 344 -19.34 15.23 1.25
N ASP A 345 -19.59 15.72 2.46
CA ASP A 345 -18.98 16.96 2.99
C ASP A 345 -17.56 16.69 3.49
N CYS A 346 -16.58 17.32 2.83
CA CYS A 346 -15.15 17.26 3.18
C CYS A 346 -14.67 18.44 4.03
N ARG A 347 -15.56 19.30 4.52
CA ARG A 347 -15.17 20.49 5.29
C ARG A 347 -14.27 20.11 6.46
N GLY A 348 -13.12 20.74 6.54
CA GLY A 348 -12.10 20.48 7.57
C GLY A 348 -11.35 19.15 7.45
N ARG A 349 -11.67 18.30 6.48
CA ARG A 349 -11.02 16.99 6.26
C ARG A 349 -9.98 17.00 5.14
N MET A 350 -10.10 17.89 4.15
CA MET A 350 -9.15 18.01 3.04
C MET A 350 -7.84 18.67 3.52
N ARG A 351 -7.06 17.94 4.29
CA ARG A 351 -5.73 18.38 4.68
C ARG A 351 -4.69 17.77 3.75
N ARG A 352 -3.86 18.64 3.16
CA ARG A 352 -2.66 18.20 2.44
C ARG A 352 -1.82 17.36 3.40
N TRP A 353 -1.53 16.13 3.02
CA TRP A 353 -0.68 15.26 3.81
C TRP A 353 0.71 15.87 3.97
N ARG A 354 1.28 15.76 5.18
CA ARG A 354 2.65 16.14 5.46
C ARG A 354 3.38 15.00 6.17
N HIS A 355 4.66 14.86 5.87
CA HIS A 355 5.50 13.87 6.53
C HIS A 355 5.61 14.15 8.03
N SER A 356 5.78 13.09 8.80
CA SER A 356 6.11 13.18 10.22
C SER A 356 7.63 13.20 10.41
N SER A 357 8.12 14.12 11.22
CA SER A 357 9.50 14.10 11.72
C SER A 357 9.68 13.20 12.96
N LYS A 358 8.59 12.59 13.46
CA LYS A 358 8.58 11.75 14.65
C LYS A 358 8.46 10.28 14.27
N VAL A 359 9.04 9.41 15.12
CA VAL A 359 8.81 7.97 15.06
C VAL A 359 7.36 7.68 15.44
N ASP A 360 6.68 6.87 14.61
CA ASP A 360 5.28 6.51 14.82
C ASP A 360 5.12 5.63 16.06
N GLY A 361 4.04 5.86 16.81
CA GLY A 361 3.68 5.05 17.97
C GLY A 361 4.74 4.94 19.07
N ALA A 362 5.78 5.78 19.07
CA ALA A 362 6.84 5.71 20.08
C ALA A 362 6.30 6.03 21.48
N GLY A 363 6.44 5.09 22.40
CA GLY A 363 5.98 5.16 23.77
C GLY A 363 6.98 4.58 24.76
N ALA A 364 6.90 5.01 26.02
CA ALA A 364 7.62 4.42 27.12
C ALA A 364 6.77 4.45 28.40
N VAL A 365 6.77 3.36 29.14
CA VAL A 365 6.15 3.24 30.45
C VAL A 365 7.24 3.19 31.49
N PHE A 366 7.50 4.35 32.08
CA PHE A 366 8.50 4.50 33.14
C PHE A 366 7.95 4.05 34.51
N PRO A 367 8.83 3.57 35.44
CA PRO A 367 8.44 3.24 36.80
C PRO A 367 7.74 4.42 37.48
N ARG A 368 6.68 4.11 38.22
CA ARG A 368 5.89 5.11 38.97
C ARG A 368 6.55 5.57 40.26
N SER A 369 7.42 4.75 40.84
CA SER A 369 8.09 5.05 42.10
C SER A 369 8.98 6.28 41.98
N ARG A 370 8.77 7.25 42.86
CA ARG A 370 9.58 8.47 42.92
C ARG A 370 10.77 8.39 43.88
N ARG A 371 10.87 7.31 44.66
CA ARG A 371 11.96 7.04 45.60
C ARG A 371 12.42 5.61 45.41
N LEU A 372 13.69 5.43 45.19
CA LEU A 372 14.28 4.12 44.96
C LEU A 372 15.56 3.98 45.82
N PRO A 373 15.85 2.79 46.37
CA PRO A 373 17.11 2.55 47.07
C PRO A 373 18.29 2.67 46.09
N SER A 374 19.48 2.92 46.63
CA SER A 374 20.71 3.05 45.83
C SER A 374 21.09 1.76 45.09
N ARG A 375 20.60 0.63 45.53
CA ARG A 375 20.75 -0.68 44.89
C ARG A 375 19.35 -1.26 44.66
N VAL A 376 19.07 -1.57 43.39
CA VAL A 376 17.87 -2.24 42.90
C VAL A 376 18.31 -3.40 42.00
N ASP A 377 17.46 -4.44 41.89
CA ASP A 377 17.75 -5.61 41.05
C ASP A 377 17.92 -5.24 39.59
N SER A 378 17.16 -4.27 39.11
CA SER A 378 17.31 -3.73 37.78
C SER A 378 16.77 -2.31 37.62
N TRP A 379 17.47 -1.49 36.87
CA TRP A 379 16.98 -0.20 36.38
C TRP A 379 16.35 -0.47 35.04
N SER A 380 15.03 -0.41 34.90
CA SER A 380 14.35 -0.78 33.65
C SER A 380 13.04 -0.04 33.45
N PHE A 381 12.57 -0.04 32.20
CA PHE A 381 11.23 0.44 31.81
C PHE A 381 10.81 -0.24 30.50
N LEU A 382 9.52 -0.18 30.16
CA LEU A 382 8.99 -0.69 28.90
C LEU A 382 9.06 0.40 27.82
N ALA A 383 9.44 0.00 26.61
CA ALA A 383 9.41 0.86 25.43
C ALA A 383 8.75 0.13 24.24
N SER A 384 8.04 0.86 23.42
CA SER A 384 7.39 0.35 22.20
C SER A 384 7.36 1.40 21.10
N THR A 385 7.18 0.93 19.85
CA THR A 385 7.03 1.79 18.67
C THR A 385 5.99 1.19 17.73
N GLY A 386 5.35 2.01 16.92
CA GLY A 386 4.42 1.58 15.86
C GLY A 386 5.14 1.22 14.55
N GLU A 387 6.44 1.47 14.45
CA GLU A 387 7.33 1.13 13.33
C GLU A 387 8.67 0.64 13.84
N ASP A 388 9.48 -0.05 13.00
CA ASP A 388 10.82 -0.47 13.40
C ASP A 388 11.69 0.74 13.74
N ALA A 389 12.36 0.68 14.89
CA ALA A 389 13.18 1.77 15.39
C ALA A 389 14.47 1.27 16.08
N VAL A 390 15.46 2.12 16.12
CA VAL A 390 16.59 1.98 17.04
C VAL A 390 16.41 2.96 18.19
N PHE A 391 16.90 2.60 19.38
CA PHE A 391 16.82 3.48 20.53
C PHE A 391 18.18 3.66 21.22
N GLU A 392 18.30 4.81 21.85
CA GLU A 392 19.32 5.12 22.84
C GLU A 392 18.60 5.54 24.13
N ALA A 393 18.81 4.81 25.18
CA ALA A 393 18.18 5.03 26.47
C ALA A 393 19.22 5.26 27.57
N GLY A 394 18.82 5.91 28.64
CA GLY A 394 19.70 6.12 29.78
C GLY A 394 19.00 6.55 31.05
N VAL A 395 19.72 6.42 32.16
CA VAL A 395 19.45 7.08 33.44
C VAL A 395 20.38 8.28 33.51
N TYR A 396 19.84 9.45 33.76
CA TYR A 396 20.57 10.72 33.79
C TYR A 396 20.37 11.39 35.14
N ARG A 397 21.37 12.15 35.62
CA ARG A 397 21.18 13.08 36.73
C ARG A 397 20.16 14.15 36.29
N ALA A 398 19.24 14.49 37.18
CA ALA A 398 18.28 15.57 36.92
C ALA A 398 18.96 16.92 37.17
N ALA A 399 19.00 17.79 36.16
CA ALA A 399 19.57 19.14 36.21
C ALA A 399 18.45 20.16 35.89
N GLY A 400 17.59 20.43 36.87
CA GLY A 400 16.37 21.23 36.66
C GLY A 400 15.44 20.59 35.63
N SER A 401 15.15 21.30 34.54
CA SER A 401 14.34 20.80 33.39
C SER A 401 15.18 20.10 32.31
N ARG A 402 16.52 20.07 32.44
CA ARG A 402 17.42 19.46 31.44
C ARG A 402 17.96 18.10 31.92
N LEU A 403 18.42 17.30 30.97
CA LEU A 403 19.17 16.09 31.27
C LEU A 403 20.59 16.50 31.67
N GLY A 404 21.03 16.01 32.85
CA GLY A 404 22.43 16.14 33.27
C GLY A 404 23.30 15.01 32.70
N SER A 405 24.37 14.61 33.43
CA SER A 405 25.25 13.54 33.01
C SER A 405 24.53 12.19 32.94
N ARG A 406 24.80 11.41 31.90
CA ARG A 406 24.32 10.03 31.78
C ARG A 406 25.11 9.11 32.71
N VAL A 407 24.43 8.38 33.55
CA VAL A 407 25.03 7.45 34.52
C VAL A 407 24.88 5.99 34.12
N LEU A 408 23.80 5.64 33.39
CA LEU A 408 23.58 4.33 32.78
C LEU A 408 23.13 4.53 31.34
N GLY A 409 23.50 3.60 30.46
CA GLY A 409 23.14 3.66 29.06
C GLY A 409 22.85 2.29 28.48
N GLU A 410 21.91 2.25 27.54
CA GLU A 410 21.49 1.08 26.76
C GLU A 410 21.14 1.53 25.36
N THR A 411 21.46 0.70 24.37
CA THR A 411 21.06 0.91 22.97
C THR A 411 20.46 -0.38 22.42
N GLY A 412 19.62 -0.27 21.42
CA GLY A 412 19.04 -1.47 20.83
C GLY A 412 18.08 -1.17 19.71
N ARG A 413 17.39 -2.23 19.27
CA ARG A 413 16.31 -2.17 18.27
C ARG A 413 14.98 -2.49 18.91
N LEU A 414 13.94 -1.92 18.35
CA LEU A 414 12.54 -2.19 18.66
C LEU A 414 11.86 -2.60 17.36
N ASP A 415 11.24 -3.76 17.39
CA ASP A 415 10.36 -4.19 16.30
C ASP A 415 8.99 -3.54 16.50
N ALA A 416 8.37 -3.16 15.39
CA ALA A 416 7.08 -2.49 15.40
C ALA A 416 6.02 -3.28 16.18
N ASN A 417 5.23 -2.56 16.97
CA ASN A 417 4.11 -3.08 17.77
C ASN A 417 4.49 -4.10 18.86
N LEU A 418 5.79 -4.29 19.13
CA LEU A 418 6.27 -5.12 20.24
C LEU A 418 6.81 -4.22 21.38
N ALA A 419 6.39 -4.52 22.58
CA ALA A 419 6.95 -3.89 23.77
C ALA A 419 8.21 -4.64 24.20
N ARG A 420 9.27 -3.89 24.49
CA ARG A 420 10.55 -4.41 24.99
C ARG A 420 10.87 -3.81 26.35
N VAL A 421 11.35 -4.65 27.28
CA VAL A 421 11.97 -4.15 28.50
C VAL A 421 13.36 -3.61 28.18
N VAL A 422 13.54 -2.31 28.33
CA VAL A 422 14.86 -1.66 28.32
C VAL A 422 15.44 -1.82 29.69
N ARG A 423 16.51 -2.65 29.82
CA ARG A 423 17.15 -2.98 31.07
C ARG A 423 18.58 -2.47 31.07
N PHE A 424 18.93 -1.72 32.08
CA PHE A 424 20.31 -1.24 32.27
C PHE A 424 21.14 -2.22 33.11
N PRO A 425 22.46 -2.23 32.93
CA PRO A 425 23.38 -3.00 33.78
C PRO A 425 23.12 -2.71 35.28
N SER A 426 23.14 -3.74 36.10
CA SER A 426 23.03 -3.59 37.55
C SER A 426 24.20 -2.79 38.06
N ARG A 427 23.91 -1.56 38.52
CA ARG A 427 24.92 -0.65 39.09
C ARG A 427 24.29 0.13 40.24
N ARG A 428 25.03 0.27 41.34
CA ARG A 428 24.65 1.15 42.44
C ARG A 428 24.69 2.62 41.97
N LEU A 429 23.60 3.35 42.17
CA LEU A 429 23.57 4.79 41.93
C LEU A 429 23.81 5.54 43.25
N SER A 430 24.61 6.61 43.17
CA SER A 430 24.79 7.54 44.29
C SER A 430 23.45 8.22 44.65
N PRO A 431 23.22 8.59 45.90
CA PRO A 431 22.07 9.40 46.25
C PRO A 431 21.94 10.65 45.40
N GLY A 432 20.71 10.98 45.01
CA GLY A 432 20.48 12.14 44.15
C GLY A 432 19.17 12.04 43.35
N ARG A 433 18.95 13.02 42.50
CA ARG A 433 17.77 13.07 41.63
C ARG A 433 18.14 12.60 40.21
N TYR A 434 17.30 11.74 39.65
CA TYR A 434 17.53 11.12 38.37
C TYR A 434 16.27 11.12 37.50
N VAL A 435 16.45 10.92 36.19
CA VAL A 435 15.38 10.70 35.21
C VAL A 435 15.77 9.56 34.28
N TYR A 436 14.79 8.77 33.83
CA TYR A 436 14.95 7.93 32.65
C TYR A 436 14.72 8.77 31.40
N SER A 437 15.49 8.54 30.36
CA SER A 437 15.22 9.10 29.03
C SER A 437 15.49 8.05 27.96
N ILE A 438 14.68 8.09 26.91
CA ILE A 438 14.86 7.26 25.72
C ILE A 438 14.65 8.12 24.48
N ARG A 439 15.58 8.01 23.53
CA ARG A 439 15.49 8.61 22.21
C ARG A 439 15.31 7.51 21.19
N PHE A 440 14.21 7.58 20.45
CA PHE A 440 13.92 6.70 19.32
C PHE A 440 14.37 7.36 18.02
N ARG A 441 14.80 6.52 17.07
CA ARG A 441 15.06 6.91 15.68
C ARG A 441 14.42 5.86 14.78
N ALA A 442 13.64 6.27 13.79
CA ALA A 442 13.08 5.32 12.83
C ALA A 442 14.20 4.56 12.10
N ALA A 443 14.04 3.24 11.96
CA ALA A 443 15.04 2.41 11.28
C ALA A 443 15.18 2.81 9.81
N THR A 444 14.10 3.25 9.19
CA THR A 444 13.99 3.64 7.78
C THR A 444 14.52 5.05 7.49
N ASN A 445 14.48 5.93 8.49
CA ASN A 445 14.92 7.31 8.36
C ASN A 445 15.42 7.86 9.69
N LYS A 446 16.71 7.86 9.88
CA LYS A 446 17.36 8.29 11.13
C LYS A 446 17.09 9.76 11.52
N THR A 447 16.59 10.59 10.61
CA THR A 447 16.21 11.97 10.92
C THR A 447 14.85 12.05 11.64
N ARG A 448 14.02 11.01 11.54
CA ARG A 448 12.77 10.91 12.30
C ARG A 448 13.07 10.41 13.70
N THR A 449 12.83 11.26 14.69
CA THR A 449 13.19 10.98 16.07
C THR A 449 12.05 11.31 17.03
N ARG A 450 12.06 10.65 18.19
CA ARG A 450 11.24 11.03 19.34
C ARG A 450 12.01 10.80 20.61
N GLN A 451 11.96 11.74 21.56
CA GLN A 451 12.56 11.60 22.88
C GLN A 451 11.46 11.64 23.92
N LEU A 452 11.51 10.73 24.87
CA LEU A 452 10.62 10.65 26.03
C LEU A 452 11.47 10.64 27.29
N THR A 453 11.00 11.34 28.33
CA THR A 453 11.70 11.45 29.62
C THR A 453 10.70 11.23 30.75
N SER A 454 11.09 10.47 31.77
CA SER A 454 10.29 10.24 32.97
C SER A 454 10.18 11.49 33.81
N ARG A 455 9.25 11.50 34.78
CA ARG A 455 9.35 12.39 35.91
C ARG A 455 10.61 12.09 36.73
N PRO A 456 11.19 13.08 37.42
CA PRO A 456 12.34 12.83 38.30
C PRO A 456 12.00 11.86 39.43
N PHE A 457 12.96 10.99 39.78
CA PHE A 457 12.92 10.15 40.94
C PHE A 457 14.18 10.39 41.80
N VAL A 458 14.07 10.05 43.08
CA VAL A 458 15.15 10.25 44.06
C VAL A 458 15.73 8.88 44.43
N VAL A 459 17.04 8.77 44.31
CA VAL A 459 17.80 7.64 44.84
C VAL A 459 18.28 8.01 46.28
N PHE A 460 18.06 7.12 47.24
CA PHE A 460 18.47 7.31 48.61
C PHE A 460 19.38 6.15 49.08
N HIS A 461 20.15 6.37 50.15
CA HIS A 461 20.92 5.30 50.77
C HIS A 461 19.93 4.25 51.32
N SER A 462 20.07 2.99 50.90
CA SER A 462 19.58 1.85 51.66
C SER A 462 20.58 1.60 52.80
N ARG A 463 20.13 1.73 54.01
CA ARG A 463 20.88 1.23 55.18
C ARG A 463 21.11 -0.26 55.08
#